data_12576a26feeec37ab0038066905e09ee
#
_entry.id   12576a26feeec37ab0038066905e09ee
#
_cell.length_a   1.000
_cell.length_b   1.000
_cell.length_c   1.000
_cell.angle_alpha   90.00
_cell.angle_beta   90.00
_cell.angle_gamma   90.00
#
_symmetry.space_group_name_H-M   'P 1'
#
loop_
_entity.id
_entity.type
_entity.pdbx_description
1 polymer ?
#
loop_
_entity_poly.entity_id
_entity_poly.type
_entity_poly.pdbx_seq_one_letter_code
_entity_poly.pdbx_strand_id
1 'polypeptide(L)'
;MFDKNFALTDQVAVVTGGASGIGRAIVELFFEKGARVVLVDIKPDVAEIAQQIGGARALGIQADITKKETVERVMATVLEQFGSVDIVVNSAGIALLEKAADLPEAYWDKTMELNLKASFLIAQAAGNVMIKQGRGGKIVNIASQASVVALDKHVAYCASKAAIVSMTQVLAMEWAPHKINVNAISPTVILTELGKKAWAGEVGEAMKKQIPIGRFGYPEEVAASALFLASDAANLITGENLVIDGGYTIQ
;
A
#
# COMPACT_ATOMS: atom_id res chain seq x y z
N MET A 1 -1.87 -0.21 -27.46
CA MET A 1 -1.06 0.97 -27.05
C MET A 1 -1.62 1.41 -25.71
N PHE A 2 -0.80 1.58 -24.66
CA PHE A 2 -1.30 2.00 -23.34
C PHE A 2 -1.66 3.49 -23.32
N ASP A 3 -2.55 3.89 -22.41
CA ASP A 3 -2.90 5.30 -22.18
C ASP A 3 -1.73 6.05 -21.52
N LYS A 4 -1.23 7.06 -22.21
CA LYS A 4 -0.11 7.89 -21.73
C LYS A 4 -0.49 8.81 -20.55
N ASN A 5 -1.78 8.99 -20.29
CA ASN A 5 -2.27 9.79 -19.16
C ASN A 5 -2.42 8.97 -17.87
N PHE A 6 -2.10 7.66 -17.92
CA PHE A 6 -2.29 6.72 -16.81
C PHE A 6 -3.72 6.75 -16.23
N ALA A 7 -4.73 6.86 -17.11
CA ALA A 7 -6.12 6.87 -16.69
C ALA A 7 -6.52 5.51 -16.10
N LEU A 8 -7.34 5.59 -15.05
CA LEU A 8 -7.94 4.43 -14.38
C LEU A 8 -9.47 4.44 -14.54
N THR A 9 -9.94 4.95 -15.68
CA THR A 9 -11.36 5.18 -15.94
C THR A 9 -12.17 3.90 -15.68
N ASP A 10 -13.19 4.04 -14.84
CA ASP A 10 -14.12 2.97 -14.42
C ASP A 10 -13.50 1.77 -13.70
N GLN A 11 -12.18 1.74 -13.46
CA GLN A 11 -11.55 0.69 -12.66
C GLN A 11 -11.91 0.86 -11.19
N VAL A 12 -12.10 -0.26 -10.48
CA VAL A 12 -12.40 -0.29 -9.06
C VAL A 12 -11.11 -0.55 -8.28
N ALA A 13 -10.69 0.43 -7.48
CA ALA A 13 -9.46 0.40 -6.71
C ALA A 13 -9.75 0.34 -5.20
N VAL A 14 -9.30 -0.73 -4.55
CA VAL A 14 -9.40 -0.93 -3.10
C VAL A 14 -8.07 -0.55 -2.45
N VAL A 15 -8.09 0.39 -1.50
CA VAL A 15 -6.90 0.89 -0.80
C VAL A 15 -7.06 0.69 0.70
N THR A 16 -6.21 -0.15 1.30
CA THR A 16 -6.17 -0.31 2.76
C THR A 16 -5.36 0.80 3.41
N GLY A 17 -5.76 1.26 4.61
CA GLY A 17 -5.19 2.47 5.21
C GLY A 17 -5.55 3.74 4.42
N GLY A 18 -6.67 3.71 3.68
CA GLY A 18 -7.07 4.75 2.74
C GLY A 18 -7.55 6.06 3.35
N ALA A 19 -7.77 6.11 4.66
CA ALA A 19 -8.26 7.30 5.34
C ALA A 19 -7.17 8.31 5.73
N SER A 20 -5.88 7.99 5.55
CA SER A 20 -4.78 8.89 5.93
C SER A 20 -3.47 8.61 5.21
N GLY A 21 -2.55 9.59 5.26
CA GLY A 21 -1.17 9.44 4.83
C GLY A 21 -1.02 9.00 3.36
N ILE A 22 -0.18 8.00 3.14
CA ILE A 22 0.12 7.46 1.80
C ILE A 22 -1.15 6.90 1.15
N GLY A 23 -1.93 6.09 1.90
CA GLY A 23 -3.15 5.47 1.37
C GLY A 23 -4.15 6.52 0.89
N ARG A 24 -4.33 7.61 1.64
CA ARG A 24 -5.22 8.71 1.25
C ARG A 24 -4.76 9.42 -0.02
N ALA A 25 -3.48 9.74 -0.12
CA ALA A 25 -2.93 10.37 -1.32
C ALA A 25 -3.10 9.47 -2.57
N ILE A 26 -2.96 8.15 -2.42
CA ILE A 26 -3.22 7.18 -3.48
C ILE A 26 -4.70 7.21 -3.89
N VAL A 27 -5.61 7.18 -2.92
CA VAL A 27 -7.06 7.24 -3.18
C VAL A 27 -7.43 8.51 -3.94
N GLU A 28 -6.96 9.68 -3.48
CA GLU A 28 -7.24 10.97 -4.11
C GLU A 28 -6.74 11.02 -5.56
N LEU A 29 -5.49 10.58 -5.80
CA LEU A 29 -4.92 10.55 -7.15
C LEU A 29 -5.65 9.53 -8.05
N PHE A 30 -5.99 8.34 -7.55
CA PHE A 30 -6.71 7.34 -8.34
C PHE A 30 -8.12 7.82 -8.71
N PHE A 31 -8.79 8.51 -7.78
CA PHE A 31 -10.08 9.14 -8.05
C PHE A 31 -9.98 10.22 -9.14
N GLU A 32 -8.97 11.10 -9.08
CA GLU A 32 -8.68 12.10 -10.13
C GLU A 32 -8.42 11.46 -11.49
N LYS A 33 -7.82 10.26 -11.51
CA LYS A 33 -7.56 9.48 -12.72
C LYS A 33 -8.76 8.65 -13.22
N GLY A 34 -9.93 8.84 -12.62
CA GLY A 34 -11.20 8.26 -13.08
C GLY A 34 -11.60 6.94 -12.41
N ALA A 35 -10.84 6.45 -11.44
CA ALA A 35 -11.20 5.24 -10.72
C ALA A 35 -12.45 5.45 -9.82
N ARG A 36 -13.15 4.33 -9.57
CA ARG A 36 -14.02 4.18 -8.40
C ARG A 36 -13.14 3.70 -7.26
N VAL A 37 -13.14 4.39 -6.13
CA VAL A 37 -12.19 4.13 -5.05
C VAL A 37 -12.88 3.60 -3.81
N VAL A 38 -12.26 2.61 -3.17
CA VAL A 38 -12.72 2.03 -1.90
C VAL A 38 -11.64 2.23 -0.86
N LEU A 39 -11.96 3.02 0.16
CA LEU A 39 -11.12 3.24 1.32
C LEU A 39 -11.46 2.18 2.38
N VAL A 40 -10.50 1.35 2.73
CA VAL A 40 -10.65 0.39 3.83
C VAL A 40 -9.75 0.83 4.97
N ASP A 41 -10.33 1.20 6.11
CA ASP A 41 -9.58 1.71 7.26
C ASP A 41 -10.25 1.29 8.57
N ILE A 42 -9.49 1.29 9.66
CA ILE A 42 -10.05 1.07 11.00
C ILE A 42 -10.72 2.33 11.57
N LYS A 43 -10.45 3.49 10.98
CA LYS A 43 -10.99 4.77 11.43
C LYS A 43 -12.51 4.84 11.25
N PRO A 44 -13.23 5.36 12.25
CA PRO A 44 -14.69 5.44 12.18
C PRO A 44 -15.21 6.44 11.16
N ASP A 45 -14.42 7.46 10.82
CA ASP A 45 -14.76 8.55 9.88
C ASP A 45 -14.45 8.21 8.41
N VAL A 46 -14.02 6.98 8.10
CA VAL A 46 -13.64 6.56 6.74
C VAL A 46 -14.77 6.75 5.71
N ALA A 47 -16.03 6.56 6.11
CA ALA A 47 -17.18 6.75 5.23
C ALA A 47 -17.38 8.24 4.88
N GLU A 48 -17.21 9.13 5.85
CA GLU A 48 -17.30 10.59 5.65
C GLU A 48 -16.16 11.09 4.74
N ILE A 49 -14.95 10.58 4.97
CA ILE A 49 -13.78 10.88 4.14
C ILE A 49 -14.03 10.45 2.69
N ALA A 50 -14.56 9.26 2.45
CA ALA A 50 -14.88 8.79 1.10
C ALA A 50 -15.94 9.68 0.43
N GLN A 51 -16.99 10.06 1.16
CA GLN A 51 -18.01 10.97 0.65
C GLN A 51 -17.44 12.33 0.22
N GLN A 52 -16.49 12.87 1.00
CA GLN A 52 -15.81 14.15 0.68
C GLN A 52 -14.93 14.04 -0.58
N ILE A 53 -14.29 12.88 -0.83
CA ILE A 53 -13.42 12.66 -1.98
C ILE A 53 -14.23 12.52 -3.26
N GLY A 54 -15.29 11.69 -3.27
CA GLY A 54 -15.84 11.30 -4.54
C GLY A 54 -17.34 10.95 -4.59
N GLY A 55 -18.10 11.16 -3.54
CA GLY A 55 -19.54 10.86 -3.53
C GLY A 55 -19.82 9.43 -3.97
N ALA A 56 -20.64 9.26 -5.01
CA ALA A 56 -21.06 7.93 -5.50
C ALA A 56 -19.91 7.07 -6.09
N ARG A 57 -18.76 7.66 -6.43
CA ARG A 57 -17.58 6.93 -6.93
C ARG A 57 -16.56 6.59 -5.84
N ALA A 58 -16.84 6.91 -4.59
CA ALA A 58 -15.97 6.59 -3.46
C ALA A 58 -16.77 5.89 -2.37
N LEU A 59 -16.22 4.81 -1.82
CA LEU A 59 -16.83 4.02 -0.75
C LEU A 59 -15.85 3.90 0.41
N GLY A 60 -16.28 4.28 1.61
CA GLY A 60 -15.53 4.08 2.84
C GLY A 60 -16.04 2.87 3.62
N ILE A 61 -15.17 1.94 3.95
CA ILE A 61 -15.49 0.74 4.74
C ILE A 61 -14.63 0.73 6.00
N GLN A 62 -15.27 0.87 7.15
CA GLN A 62 -14.59 0.67 8.44
C GLN A 62 -14.38 -0.83 8.67
N ALA A 63 -13.11 -1.26 8.74
CA ALA A 63 -12.77 -2.68 8.85
C ALA A 63 -11.42 -2.94 9.54
N ASP A 64 -11.39 -3.94 10.42
CA ASP A 64 -10.17 -4.57 10.90
C ASP A 64 -9.77 -5.69 9.92
N ILE A 65 -8.80 -5.40 9.06
CA ILE A 65 -8.34 -6.30 7.99
C ILE A 65 -7.43 -7.43 8.51
N THR A 66 -7.13 -7.50 9.79
CA THR A 66 -6.39 -8.63 10.39
C THR A 66 -7.25 -9.88 10.49
N LYS A 67 -8.58 -9.76 10.35
CA LYS A 67 -9.56 -10.84 10.44
C LYS A 67 -10.02 -11.26 9.06
N LYS A 68 -9.84 -12.55 8.74
CA LYS A 68 -10.18 -13.12 7.42
C LYS A 68 -11.64 -12.88 7.05
N GLU A 69 -12.56 -13.10 7.98
CA GLU A 69 -14.00 -12.95 7.77
C GLU A 69 -14.37 -11.48 7.46
N THR A 70 -13.61 -10.53 8.03
CA THR A 70 -13.77 -9.11 7.73
C THR A 70 -13.31 -8.78 6.32
N VAL A 71 -12.17 -9.33 5.89
CA VAL A 71 -11.66 -9.16 4.51
C VAL A 71 -12.64 -9.73 3.49
N GLU A 72 -13.21 -10.91 3.74
CA GLU A 72 -14.22 -11.51 2.87
C GLU A 72 -15.48 -10.62 2.74
N ARG A 73 -15.95 -10.03 3.84
CA ARG A 73 -17.06 -9.05 3.81
C ARG A 73 -16.70 -7.80 3.04
N VAL A 74 -15.49 -7.25 3.22
CA VAL A 74 -15.02 -6.09 2.44
C VAL A 74 -15.12 -6.39 0.95
N MET A 75 -14.59 -7.51 0.48
CA MET A 75 -14.65 -7.87 -0.95
C MET A 75 -16.08 -8.08 -1.45
N ALA A 76 -16.95 -8.69 -0.64
CA ALA A 76 -18.37 -8.85 -0.97
C ALA A 76 -19.07 -7.49 -1.14
N THR A 77 -18.85 -6.57 -0.20
CA THR A 77 -19.41 -5.20 -0.26
C THR A 77 -18.90 -4.44 -1.51
N VAL A 78 -17.61 -4.56 -1.85
CA VAL A 78 -17.05 -3.92 -3.06
C VAL A 78 -17.71 -4.47 -4.31
N LEU A 79 -17.87 -5.79 -4.40
CA LEU A 79 -18.53 -6.44 -5.55
C LEU A 79 -20.02 -6.07 -5.65
N GLU A 80 -20.73 -5.98 -4.55
CA GLU A 80 -22.13 -5.53 -4.51
C GLU A 80 -22.26 -4.08 -5.00
N GLN A 81 -21.37 -3.19 -4.56
CA GLN A 81 -21.44 -1.75 -4.88
C GLN A 81 -20.95 -1.42 -6.29
N PHE A 82 -19.86 -2.04 -6.74
CA PHE A 82 -19.16 -1.64 -7.97
C PHE A 82 -19.03 -2.77 -9.01
N GLY A 83 -19.35 -4.00 -8.66
CA GLY A 83 -19.37 -5.15 -9.57
C GLY A 83 -18.01 -5.76 -9.89
N SER A 84 -16.90 -5.17 -9.43
CA SER A 84 -15.55 -5.65 -9.73
C SER A 84 -14.51 -5.22 -8.69
N VAL A 85 -13.32 -5.86 -8.78
CA VAL A 85 -12.07 -5.42 -8.16
C VAL A 85 -11.00 -5.48 -9.24
N ASP A 86 -10.41 -4.34 -9.57
CA ASP A 86 -9.41 -4.22 -10.64
C ASP A 86 -8.02 -3.89 -10.11
N ILE A 87 -7.96 -3.08 -9.05
CA ILE A 87 -6.73 -2.64 -8.41
C ILE A 87 -6.85 -2.82 -6.91
N VAL A 88 -5.78 -3.29 -6.28
CA VAL A 88 -5.62 -3.29 -4.82
C VAL A 88 -4.32 -2.62 -4.44
N VAL A 89 -4.38 -1.74 -3.43
CA VAL A 89 -3.19 -1.17 -2.80
C VAL A 89 -3.19 -1.52 -1.32
N ASN A 90 -2.24 -2.34 -0.89
CA ASN A 90 -2.00 -2.67 0.50
C ASN A 90 -1.11 -1.59 1.12
N SER A 91 -1.73 -0.56 1.72
CA SER A 91 -1.03 0.56 2.36
C SER A 91 -1.18 0.61 3.88
N ALA A 92 -2.08 -0.16 4.47
CA ALA A 92 -2.21 -0.25 5.92
C ALA A 92 -0.95 -0.87 6.56
N GLY A 93 -0.48 -0.26 7.64
CA GLY A 93 0.69 -0.77 8.36
C GLY A 93 1.03 0.08 9.58
N ILE A 94 1.83 -0.51 10.47
CA ILE A 94 2.34 0.14 11.68
C ILE A 94 3.85 -0.09 11.83
N ALA A 95 4.49 0.76 12.63
CA ALA A 95 5.85 0.59 13.10
C ALA A 95 5.85 0.71 14.64
N LEU A 96 5.96 -0.41 15.34
CA LEU A 96 6.17 -0.48 16.78
C LEU A 96 7.66 -0.73 17.01
N LEU A 97 8.33 0.28 17.54
CA LEU A 97 9.79 0.35 17.54
C LEU A 97 10.36 0.12 18.94
N GLU A 98 11.32 -0.78 19.05
CA GLU A 98 12.13 -0.99 20.24
C GLU A 98 13.42 -1.72 19.86
N LYS A 99 14.46 -1.64 20.70
CA LYS A 99 15.68 -2.42 20.50
C LYS A 99 15.38 -3.91 20.52
N ALA A 100 16.07 -4.69 19.71
CA ALA A 100 15.82 -6.12 19.55
C ALA A 100 15.86 -6.88 20.89
N ALA A 101 16.73 -6.47 21.82
CA ALA A 101 16.83 -7.09 23.14
C ALA A 101 15.60 -6.86 24.04
N ASP A 102 14.89 -5.76 23.83
CA ASP A 102 13.82 -5.28 24.70
C ASP A 102 12.45 -5.28 23.99
N LEU A 103 12.38 -5.72 22.72
CA LEU A 103 11.16 -5.69 21.93
C LEU A 103 10.09 -6.62 22.56
N PRO A 104 8.94 -6.10 23.00
CA PRO A 104 7.86 -6.95 23.48
C PRO A 104 7.33 -7.88 22.37
N GLU A 105 7.07 -9.15 22.69
CA GLU A 105 6.47 -10.12 21.78
C GLU A 105 5.18 -9.59 21.15
N ALA A 106 4.33 -8.89 21.92
CA ALA A 106 3.11 -8.26 21.43
C ALA A 106 3.36 -7.20 20.33
N TYR A 107 4.52 -6.52 20.32
CA TYR A 107 4.88 -5.59 19.25
C TYR A 107 5.26 -6.32 17.97
N TRP A 108 5.99 -7.43 18.12
CA TRP A 108 6.31 -8.32 17.01
C TRP A 108 5.03 -8.88 16.38
N ASP A 109 4.18 -9.51 17.18
CA ASP A 109 2.96 -10.15 16.71
C ASP A 109 2.03 -9.16 16.00
N LYS A 110 1.79 -8.00 16.61
CA LYS A 110 0.93 -6.97 16.03
C LYS A 110 1.50 -6.41 14.73
N THR A 111 2.83 -6.25 14.64
CA THR A 111 3.50 -5.79 13.43
C THR A 111 3.36 -6.82 12.31
N MET A 112 3.62 -8.08 12.58
CA MET A 112 3.49 -9.16 11.60
C MET A 112 2.04 -9.39 11.19
N GLU A 113 1.10 -9.33 12.13
CA GLU A 113 -0.33 -9.52 11.86
C GLU A 113 -0.87 -8.43 10.92
N LEU A 114 -0.57 -7.15 11.18
CA LEU A 114 -1.11 -6.08 10.35
C LEU A 114 -0.29 -5.89 9.07
N ASN A 115 1.06 -5.79 9.16
CA ASN A 115 1.85 -5.44 7.99
C ASN A 115 1.90 -6.58 6.96
N LEU A 116 2.04 -7.83 7.41
CA LEU A 116 2.24 -8.97 6.51
C LEU A 116 0.98 -9.80 6.31
N LYS A 117 0.41 -10.36 7.40
CA LYS A 117 -0.73 -11.27 7.28
C LYS A 117 -1.96 -10.60 6.70
N ALA A 118 -2.31 -9.38 7.16
CA ALA A 118 -3.46 -8.65 6.63
C ALA A 118 -3.27 -8.30 5.15
N SER A 119 -2.06 -7.87 4.75
CA SER A 119 -1.74 -7.62 3.33
C SER A 119 -1.89 -8.88 2.48
N PHE A 120 -1.47 -10.05 2.99
CA PHE A 120 -1.69 -11.33 2.32
C PHE A 120 -3.19 -11.66 2.19
N LEU A 121 -3.96 -11.52 3.26
CA LEU A 121 -5.41 -11.82 3.23
C LEU A 121 -6.16 -10.94 2.22
N ILE A 122 -5.85 -9.66 2.16
CA ILE A 122 -6.42 -8.73 1.18
C ILE A 122 -5.98 -9.13 -0.24
N ALA A 123 -4.69 -9.37 -0.47
CA ALA A 123 -4.17 -9.77 -1.77
C ALA A 123 -4.80 -11.09 -2.25
N GLN A 124 -4.92 -12.09 -1.36
CA GLN A 124 -5.53 -13.38 -1.66
C GLN A 124 -7.02 -13.25 -2.02
N ALA A 125 -7.79 -12.52 -1.22
CA ALA A 125 -9.21 -12.33 -1.48
C ALA A 125 -9.46 -11.59 -2.81
N ALA A 126 -8.71 -10.51 -3.06
CA ALA A 126 -8.79 -9.76 -4.31
C ALA A 126 -8.27 -10.57 -5.51
N GLY A 127 -7.15 -11.29 -5.37
CA GLY A 127 -6.61 -12.16 -6.42
C GLY A 127 -7.61 -13.23 -6.84
N ASN A 128 -8.31 -13.85 -5.89
CA ASN A 128 -9.38 -14.80 -6.19
C ASN A 128 -10.55 -14.17 -6.96
N VAL A 129 -10.90 -12.91 -6.65
CA VAL A 129 -11.90 -12.16 -7.41
C VAL A 129 -11.39 -11.88 -8.84
N MET A 130 -10.17 -11.37 -8.98
CA MET A 130 -9.55 -11.04 -10.28
C MET A 130 -9.42 -12.30 -11.18
N ILE A 131 -9.04 -13.45 -10.61
CA ILE A 131 -8.96 -14.74 -11.32
C ILE A 131 -10.34 -15.13 -11.85
N LYS A 132 -11.39 -15.03 -11.03
CA LYS A 132 -12.77 -15.33 -11.46
C LYS A 132 -13.28 -14.35 -12.51
N GLN A 133 -12.91 -13.09 -12.44
CA GLN A 133 -13.24 -12.08 -13.46
C GLN A 133 -12.57 -12.34 -14.82
N GLY A 134 -11.40 -13.00 -14.85
CA GLY A 134 -10.71 -13.42 -16.07
C GLY A 134 -10.12 -12.29 -16.93
N ARG A 135 -10.08 -11.05 -16.43
CA ARG A 135 -9.61 -9.87 -17.18
C ARG A 135 -8.29 -9.28 -16.65
N GLY A 136 -7.69 -9.93 -15.65
CA GLY A 136 -6.47 -9.49 -15.01
C GLY A 136 -6.72 -8.54 -13.82
N GLY A 137 -5.66 -7.88 -13.35
CA GLY A 137 -5.72 -6.94 -12.24
C GLY A 137 -4.35 -6.43 -11.84
N LYS A 138 -4.32 -5.51 -10.87
CA LYS A 138 -3.11 -4.90 -10.32
C LYS A 138 -3.13 -4.95 -8.80
N ILE A 139 -2.04 -5.41 -8.21
CA ILE A 139 -1.83 -5.38 -6.76
C ILE A 139 -0.53 -4.64 -6.47
N VAL A 140 -0.60 -3.61 -5.64
CA VAL A 140 0.55 -2.80 -5.22
C VAL A 140 0.67 -2.89 -3.71
N ASN A 141 1.79 -3.41 -3.22
CA ASN A 141 2.08 -3.54 -1.80
C ASN A 141 3.01 -2.41 -1.34
N ILE A 142 2.63 -1.65 -0.32
CA ILE A 142 3.51 -0.63 0.26
C ILE A 142 4.45 -1.32 1.26
N ALA A 143 5.68 -1.56 0.80
CA ALA A 143 6.79 -2.04 1.61
C ALA A 143 7.49 -0.87 2.33
N SER A 144 8.82 -0.80 2.29
CA SER A 144 9.64 0.29 2.85
C SER A 144 11.09 0.09 2.40
N GLN A 145 11.92 1.14 2.40
CA GLN A 145 13.38 0.98 2.34
C GLN A 145 13.90 0.00 3.41
N ALA A 146 13.19 -0.12 4.55
CA ALA A 146 13.47 -1.09 5.61
C ALA A 146 13.39 -2.56 5.15
N SER A 147 12.88 -2.84 3.96
CA SER A 147 12.90 -4.18 3.34
C SER A 147 14.28 -4.56 2.81
N VAL A 148 15.16 -3.59 2.56
CA VAL A 148 16.47 -3.78 1.91
C VAL A 148 17.65 -3.27 2.74
N VAL A 149 17.38 -2.44 3.77
CA VAL A 149 18.42 -1.95 4.71
C VAL A 149 17.96 -2.11 6.16
N ALA A 150 18.94 -2.30 7.05
CA ALA A 150 18.68 -2.35 8.49
C ALA A 150 18.48 -0.93 9.06
N LEU A 151 17.49 -0.81 9.94
CA LEU A 151 17.26 0.41 10.71
C LEU A 151 17.27 0.09 12.20
N ASP A 152 17.91 0.94 13.02
CA ASP A 152 17.95 0.76 14.47
C ASP A 152 16.52 0.70 15.05
N LYS A 153 16.27 -0.19 16.01
CA LYS A 153 14.97 -0.42 16.67
C LYS A 153 13.83 -0.95 15.77
N HIS A 154 14.11 -1.34 14.53
CA HIS A 154 13.08 -1.70 13.55
C HIS A 154 12.99 -3.22 13.27
N VAL A 155 13.44 -4.10 14.16
CA VAL A 155 13.57 -5.53 13.85
C VAL A 155 12.27 -6.17 13.31
N ALA A 156 11.14 -6.00 13.99
CA ALA A 156 9.85 -6.53 13.53
C ALA A 156 9.37 -5.84 12.24
N TYR A 157 9.56 -4.51 12.17
CA TYR A 157 9.17 -3.73 11.00
C TYR A 157 9.97 -4.12 9.76
N CYS A 158 11.32 -4.16 9.85
CA CYS A 158 12.18 -4.60 8.75
C CYS A 158 11.83 -6.02 8.29
N ALA A 159 11.66 -6.96 9.23
CA ALA A 159 11.25 -8.33 8.92
C ALA A 159 9.91 -8.37 8.17
N SER A 160 8.90 -7.63 8.64
CA SER A 160 7.60 -7.58 7.99
C SER A 160 7.66 -6.99 6.58
N LYS A 161 8.46 -5.92 6.37
CA LYS A 161 8.58 -5.25 5.06
C LYS A 161 9.44 -6.04 4.07
N ALA A 162 10.47 -6.75 4.52
CA ALA A 162 11.20 -7.70 3.69
C ALA A 162 10.31 -8.88 3.26
N ALA A 163 9.49 -9.41 4.18
CA ALA A 163 8.53 -10.47 3.86
C ALA A 163 7.47 -10.02 2.84
N ILE A 164 7.03 -8.75 2.86
CA ILE A 164 6.13 -8.18 1.84
C ILE A 164 6.77 -8.24 0.45
N VAL A 165 8.06 -7.93 0.30
CA VAL A 165 8.75 -7.99 -1.00
C VAL A 165 8.80 -9.43 -1.50
N SER A 166 9.20 -10.38 -0.64
CA SER A 166 9.21 -11.81 -0.99
C SER A 166 7.81 -12.33 -1.35
N MET A 167 6.79 -12.01 -0.56
CA MET A 167 5.39 -12.34 -0.86
C MET A 167 4.95 -11.77 -2.21
N THR A 168 5.31 -10.54 -2.53
CA THR A 168 5.01 -9.89 -3.81
C THR A 168 5.54 -10.71 -4.97
N GLN A 169 6.79 -11.19 -4.89
CA GLN A 169 7.42 -11.99 -5.95
C GLN A 169 6.73 -13.33 -6.17
N VAL A 170 6.35 -14.01 -5.09
CA VAL A 170 5.63 -15.31 -5.20
C VAL A 170 4.25 -15.10 -5.83
N LEU A 171 3.47 -14.13 -5.33
CA LEU A 171 2.15 -13.83 -5.87
C LEU A 171 2.22 -13.38 -7.35
N ALA A 172 3.24 -12.60 -7.72
CA ALA A 172 3.48 -12.19 -9.10
C ALA A 172 3.70 -13.40 -10.02
N MET A 173 4.55 -14.34 -9.59
CA MET A 173 4.84 -15.56 -10.35
C MET A 173 3.59 -16.44 -10.52
N GLU A 174 2.86 -16.67 -9.43
CA GLU A 174 1.69 -17.56 -9.44
C GLU A 174 0.49 -16.99 -10.20
N TRP A 175 0.32 -15.65 -10.20
CA TRP A 175 -0.84 -15.01 -10.80
C TRP A 175 -0.59 -14.39 -12.17
N ALA A 176 0.64 -14.40 -12.67
CA ALA A 176 0.98 -13.95 -14.03
C ALA A 176 0.14 -14.66 -15.13
N PRO A 177 -0.14 -15.99 -15.06
CA PRO A 177 -1.01 -16.65 -16.03
C PRO A 177 -2.43 -16.08 -16.08
N HIS A 178 -2.88 -15.44 -14.99
CA HIS A 178 -4.17 -14.78 -14.88
C HIS A 178 -4.13 -13.29 -15.25
N LYS A 179 -2.98 -12.79 -15.78
CA LYS A 179 -2.75 -11.38 -16.13
C LYS A 179 -2.86 -10.43 -14.92
N ILE A 180 -2.53 -10.91 -13.73
CA ILE A 180 -2.47 -10.09 -12.52
C ILE A 180 -1.02 -9.70 -12.28
N ASN A 181 -0.73 -8.40 -12.28
CA ASN A 181 0.56 -7.87 -11.89
C ASN A 181 0.58 -7.60 -10.39
N VAL A 182 1.63 -8.05 -9.72
CA VAL A 182 1.82 -7.80 -8.28
C VAL A 182 3.19 -7.17 -8.08
N ASN A 183 3.22 -5.94 -7.53
CA ASN A 183 4.45 -5.18 -7.33
C ASN A 183 4.49 -4.58 -5.92
N ALA A 184 5.67 -4.21 -5.47
CA ALA A 184 5.89 -3.48 -4.23
C ALA A 184 6.47 -2.09 -4.48
N ILE A 185 6.19 -1.15 -3.58
CA ILE A 185 6.87 0.15 -3.51
C ILE A 185 7.55 0.21 -2.15
N SER A 186 8.82 0.59 -2.13
CA SER A 186 9.65 0.73 -0.93
C SER A 186 10.05 2.19 -0.71
N PRO A 187 9.20 3.00 -0.05
CA PRO A 187 9.52 4.39 0.23
C PRO A 187 10.56 4.53 1.35
N THR A 188 11.29 5.64 1.35
CA THR A 188 11.98 6.20 2.53
C THR A 188 10.98 6.87 3.47
N VAL A 189 11.46 7.72 4.36
CA VAL A 189 10.62 8.55 5.24
C VAL A 189 9.70 9.44 4.40
N ILE A 190 8.40 9.31 4.62
CA ILE A 190 7.37 10.10 3.94
C ILE A 190 6.69 11.05 4.93
N LEU A 191 6.57 12.32 4.55
CA LEU A 191 5.99 13.40 5.34
C LEU A 191 4.45 13.32 5.42
N THR A 192 3.95 12.21 5.95
CA THR A 192 2.58 12.12 6.46
C THR A 192 2.45 12.93 7.75
N GLU A 193 1.23 13.17 8.24
CA GLU A 193 1.05 13.84 9.54
C GLU A 193 1.77 13.11 10.70
N LEU A 194 1.81 11.78 10.65
CA LEU A 194 2.59 10.98 11.60
C LEU A 194 4.10 11.14 11.36
N GLY A 195 4.54 11.09 10.12
CA GLY A 195 5.94 11.26 9.74
C GLY A 195 6.49 12.63 10.13
N LYS A 196 5.73 13.70 9.92
CA LYS A 196 6.11 15.07 10.35
C LYS A 196 6.40 15.14 11.86
N LYS A 197 5.56 14.45 12.69
CA LYS A 197 5.75 14.43 14.15
C LYS A 197 6.95 13.57 14.57
N ALA A 198 7.10 12.39 13.96
CA ALA A 198 8.17 11.44 14.31
C ALA A 198 9.57 11.96 13.93
N TRP A 199 9.66 12.72 12.85
CA TRP A 199 10.93 13.21 12.29
C TRP A 199 11.10 14.73 12.44
N ALA A 200 10.50 15.35 13.46
CA ALA A 200 10.68 16.75 13.78
C ALA A 200 12.07 17.01 14.43
N GLY A 201 12.64 18.20 14.17
CA GLY A 201 13.86 18.67 14.81
C GLY A 201 15.15 17.98 14.33
N GLU A 202 16.15 17.92 15.19
CA GLU A 202 17.53 17.48 14.86
C GLU A 202 17.61 16.05 14.31
N VAL A 203 16.78 15.15 14.80
CA VAL A 203 16.74 13.74 14.32
C VAL A 203 16.35 13.69 12.85
N GLY A 204 15.35 14.46 12.46
CA GLY A 204 14.92 14.55 11.06
C GLY A 204 15.98 15.20 10.18
N GLU A 205 16.63 16.28 10.65
CA GLU A 205 17.70 16.93 9.89
C GLU A 205 18.92 16.02 9.73
N ALA A 206 19.26 15.23 10.75
CA ALA A 206 20.33 14.22 10.65
C ALA A 206 19.99 13.12 9.63
N MET A 207 18.74 12.65 9.62
CA MET A 207 18.28 11.64 8.65
C MET A 207 18.28 12.18 7.22
N LYS A 208 17.84 13.41 6.98
CA LYS A 208 17.87 14.04 5.65
C LYS A 208 19.27 14.11 5.05
N LYS A 209 20.30 14.33 5.89
CA LYS A 209 21.70 14.34 5.45
C LYS A 209 22.20 12.97 4.95
N GLN A 210 21.53 11.89 5.35
CA GLN A 210 21.81 10.54 4.85
C GLN A 210 21.07 10.19 3.56
N ILE A 211 20.18 11.06 3.10
CA ILE A 211 19.45 10.87 1.83
C ILE A 211 20.14 11.73 0.77
N PRO A 212 20.69 11.15 -0.31
CA PRO A 212 21.40 11.92 -1.34
C PRO A 212 20.62 13.11 -1.91
N ILE A 213 19.31 12.98 -2.11
CA ILE A 213 18.43 14.08 -2.55
C ILE A 213 18.24 15.14 -1.43
N GLY A 214 18.60 14.86 -0.17
CA GLY A 214 18.62 15.81 0.93
C GLY A 214 17.27 16.14 1.56
N ARG A 215 16.22 15.38 1.27
CA ARG A 215 14.88 15.59 1.83
C ARG A 215 14.11 14.29 2.03
N PHE A 216 13.05 14.37 2.80
CA PHE A 216 12.03 13.33 2.88
C PHE A 216 11.10 13.36 1.66
N GLY A 217 10.42 12.24 1.40
CA GLY A 217 9.41 12.14 0.37
C GLY A 217 8.04 12.70 0.82
N TYR A 218 7.18 12.95 -0.15
CA TYR A 218 5.80 13.33 0.07
C TYR A 218 4.85 12.18 -0.29
N PRO A 219 3.66 12.08 0.35
CA PRO A 219 2.65 11.06 0.01
C PRO A 219 2.30 11.03 -1.47
N GLU A 220 2.28 12.17 -2.14
CA GLU A 220 1.98 12.34 -3.56
C GLU A 220 3.02 11.68 -4.46
N GLU A 221 4.30 11.61 -4.05
CA GLU A 221 5.36 10.92 -4.81
C GLU A 221 5.16 9.39 -4.77
N VAL A 222 4.70 8.87 -3.61
CA VAL A 222 4.31 7.46 -3.50
C VAL A 222 3.05 7.17 -4.31
N ALA A 223 2.07 8.08 -4.28
CA ALA A 223 0.83 7.95 -5.04
C ALA A 223 1.08 7.95 -6.56
N ALA A 224 2.01 8.78 -7.05
CA ALA A 224 2.41 8.79 -8.45
C ALA A 224 3.05 7.46 -8.88
N SER A 225 3.90 6.87 -8.01
CA SER A 225 4.51 5.56 -8.25
C SER A 225 3.46 4.44 -8.25
N ALA A 226 2.49 4.51 -7.32
CA ALA A 226 1.38 3.57 -7.26
C ALA A 226 0.48 3.68 -8.50
N LEU A 227 0.19 4.89 -8.98
CA LEU A 227 -0.55 5.13 -10.21
C LEU A 227 0.15 4.51 -11.43
N PHE A 228 1.46 4.70 -11.57
CA PHE A 228 2.23 4.08 -12.64
C PHE A 228 2.08 2.55 -12.61
N LEU A 229 2.33 1.92 -11.44
CA LEU A 229 2.24 0.46 -11.31
C LEU A 229 0.81 -0.09 -11.46
N ALA A 230 -0.20 0.71 -11.16
CA ALA A 230 -1.61 0.34 -11.33
C ALA A 230 -2.12 0.54 -12.76
N SER A 231 -1.43 1.31 -13.59
CA SER A 231 -1.85 1.63 -14.96
C SER A 231 -1.40 0.57 -15.98
N ASP A 232 -1.93 0.67 -17.19
CA ASP A 232 -1.53 -0.16 -18.34
C ASP A 232 -0.07 0.04 -18.78
N ALA A 233 0.55 1.15 -18.39
CA ALA A 233 1.96 1.42 -18.69
C ALA A 233 2.90 0.42 -18.00
N ALA A 234 2.46 -0.19 -16.90
CA ALA A 234 3.19 -1.19 -16.12
C ALA A 234 2.78 -2.65 -16.42
N ASN A 235 2.13 -2.95 -17.56
CA ASN A 235 1.65 -4.30 -17.86
C ASN A 235 2.77 -5.35 -17.98
N LEU A 236 4.00 -4.96 -18.26
CA LEU A 236 5.17 -5.85 -18.31
C LEU A 236 5.94 -5.91 -16.98
N ILE A 237 5.53 -5.13 -15.98
CA ILE A 237 6.18 -5.05 -14.67
C ILE A 237 5.39 -5.90 -13.68
N THR A 238 6.03 -6.96 -13.16
CA THR A 238 5.46 -7.81 -12.10
C THR A 238 6.58 -8.43 -11.26
N GLY A 239 6.36 -8.55 -9.96
CA GLY A 239 7.37 -9.01 -8.99
C GLY A 239 8.42 -7.95 -8.62
N GLU A 240 8.25 -6.70 -9.06
CA GLU A 240 9.21 -5.61 -8.85
C GLU A 240 9.05 -5.01 -7.44
N ASN A 241 10.17 -4.60 -6.87
CA ASN A 241 10.25 -3.76 -5.68
C ASN A 241 10.78 -2.37 -6.04
N LEU A 242 9.90 -1.45 -6.36
CA LEU A 242 10.25 -0.08 -6.74
C LEU A 242 10.69 0.72 -5.50
N VAL A 243 11.99 0.91 -5.36
CA VAL A 243 12.55 1.72 -4.26
C VAL A 243 12.45 3.21 -4.62
N ILE A 244 11.82 4.00 -3.74
CA ILE A 244 11.65 5.46 -3.89
C ILE A 244 12.16 6.16 -2.64
N ASP A 245 13.48 6.27 -2.51
CA ASP A 245 14.17 6.63 -1.28
C ASP A 245 15.16 7.80 -1.39
N GLY A 246 15.18 8.47 -2.53
CA GLY A 246 16.11 9.57 -2.78
C GLY A 246 17.59 9.14 -2.80
N GLY A 247 17.86 7.85 -3.02
CA GLY A 247 19.20 7.29 -3.09
C GLY A 247 19.73 6.78 -1.74
N TYR A 248 18.90 6.72 -0.69
CA TYR A 248 19.34 6.29 0.64
C TYR A 248 19.98 4.89 0.65
N THR A 249 19.46 3.93 -0.10
CA THR A 249 19.89 2.53 -0.06
C THR A 249 21.07 2.20 -0.98
N ILE A 250 21.56 3.14 -1.78
CA ILE A 250 22.65 2.93 -2.75
C ILE A 250 23.98 3.58 -2.36
N GLN A 251 24.09 4.12 -1.17
CA GLN A 251 25.30 4.75 -0.63
C GLN A 251 26.05 3.84 0.35
#